data_119244b2ef9c2ba52b8f0597fd58231b
#
_entry.id   119244b2ef9c2ba52b8f0597fd58231b
#
_cell.length_a   1.000
_cell.length_b   1.000
_cell.length_c   1.000
_cell.angle_alpha   90.00
_cell.angle_beta   90.00
_cell.angle_gamma   90.00
#
_symmetry.space_group_name_H-M   'P 1'
#
loop_
_entity.id
_entity.type
_entity.pdbx_description
1 polymer ?
#
loop_
_entity_poly.entity_id
_entity_poly.type
_entity_poly.pdbx_seq_one_letter_code
_entity_poly.pdbx_strand_id
1 'polypeptide(L)'
;MNVVGEVKGRDCIIPDDMIDTAGTMVEAANALKRLGARDIYLCATHPLLSGPAVERLSEAPIVEVAVTNTIYVPPEKQFDKLKVLSIAGLLAKAIGYTHSDQSVSSLFE
;
A
#
# COMPACT_ATOMS: atom_id res chain seq x y z
N MET A 1 18.28 1.45 -8.04
CA MET A 1 17.06 0.69 -8.39
C MET A 1 16.99 0.48 -9.89
N ASN A 2 16.67 -0.72 -10.31
CA ASN A 2 16.50 -1.06 -11.72
C ASN A 2 15.03 -1.27 -12.03
N VAL A 3 14.53 -0.57 -13.04
CA VAL A 3 13.16 -0.74 -13.53
C VAL A 3 13.24 -1.50 -14.86
N VAL A 4 12.48 -2.59 -14.95
CA VAL A 4 12.41 -3.39 -16.16
C VAL A 4 11.07 -3.12 -16.86
N GLY A 5 11.14 -2.78 -18.14
CA GLY A 5 9.96 -2.48 -18.95
C GLY A 5 9.72 -1.00 -19.15
N GLU A 6 8.65 -0.68 -19.83
CA GLU A 6 8.30 0.68 -20.23
C GLU A 6 7.29 1.28 -19.25
N VAL A 7 7.64 2.40 -18.63
CA VAL A 7 6.74 3.09 -17.67
C VAL A 7 6.28 4.47 -18.17
N LYS A 8 6.87 4.98 -19.24
CA LYS A 8 6.56 6.31 -19.74
C LYS A 8 5.09 6.44 -20.12
N GLY A 9 4.41 7.42 -19.53
CA GLY A 9 3.00 7.69 -19.77
C GLY A 9 2.05 6.68 -19.15
N ARG A 10 2.54 5.77 -18.32
CA ARG A 10 1.73 4.73 -17.69
C ARG A 10 1.50 5.03 -16.21
N ASP A 11 0.36 4.56 -15.71
CA ASP A 11 0.09 4.55 -14.27
C ASP A 11 0.82 3.37 -13.65
N CYS A 12 1.42 3.58 -12.49
CA CYS A 12 2.23 2.57 -11.83
C CYS A 12 1.70 2.31 -10.43
N ILE A 13 1.74 1.05 -10.02
CA ILE A 13 1.39 0.63 -8.67
C ILE A 13 2.62 0.00 -8.04
N ILE A 14 2.97 0.44 -6.83
CA ILE A 14 4.06 -0.14 -6.04
C ILE A 14 3.43 -0.92 -4.89
N PRO A 15 3.36 -2.25 -4.98
CA PRO A 15 2.84 -3.06 -3.87
C PRO A 15 3.95 -3.47 -2.91
N ASP A 16 3.60 -3.58 -1.64
CA ASP A 16 4.50 -4.11 -0.62
C ASP A 16 3.67 -4.75 0.51
N ASP A 17 4.34 -5.47 1.39
CA ASP A 17 3.68 -6.05 2.55
C ASP A 17 3.53 -5.02 3.68
N MET A 18 4.50 -4.13 3.86
CA MET A 18 4.42 -3.13 4.92
C MET A 18 5.05 -1.80 4.50
N ILE A 19 4.55 -0.73 5.12
CA ILE A 19 5.16 0.58 5.05
C ILE A 19 5.71 0.89 6.44
N ASP A 20 7.03 0.96 6.55
CA ASP A 20 7.68 1.35 7.80
C ASP A 20 8.10 2.81 7.73
N THR A 21 9.34 3.13 7.39
CA THR A 21 9.81 4.51 7.28
C THR A 21 9.57 5.15 5.91
N ALA A 22 9.16 4.35 4.95
CA ALA A 22 8.83 4.74 3.57
C ALA A 22 10.00 5.21 2.70
N GLY A 23 11.23 5.12 3.18
CA GLY A 23 12.38 5.60 2.41
C GLY A 23 12.53 4.91 1.06
N THR A 24 12.53 3.58 1.06
CA THR A 24 12.68 2.78 -0.17
C THR A 24 11.51 3.00 -1.14
N MET A 25 10.29 3.07 -0.62
CA MET A 25 9.10 3.28 -1.45
C MET A 25 9.11 4.64 -2.13
N VAL A 26 9.49 5.68 -1.40
CA VAL A 26 9.58 7.04 -1.94
C VAL A 26 10.69 7.11 -3.00
N GLU A 27 11.80 6.44 -2.76
CA GLU A 27 12.89 6.34 -3.74
C GLU A 27 12.41 5.66 -5.01
N ALA A 28 11.63 4.58 -4.87
CA ALA A 28 11.03 3.88 -6.02
C ALA A 28 10.08 4.80 -6.79
N ALA A 29 9.22 5.53 -6.10
CA ALA A 29 8.29 6.46 -6.73
C ALA A 29 9.03 7.57 -7.49
N ASN A 30 10.08 8.12 -6.90
CA ASN A 30 10.90 9.14 -7.55
C ASN A 30 11.56 8.58 -8.82
N ALA A 31 12.07 7.35 -8.77
CA ALA A 31 12.69 6.71 -9.93
C ALA A 31 11.67 6.51 -11.07
N LEU A 32 10.48 6.03 -10.74
CA LEU A 32 9.41 5.86 -11.74
C LEU A 32 9.00 7.20 -12.36
N LYS A 33 8.93 8.25 -11.56
CA LYS A 33 8.56 9.56 -12.06
C LYS A 33 9.62 10.12 -13.01
N ARG A 34 10.90 9.91 -12.70
CA ARG A 34 12.01 10.30 -13.60
C ARG A 34 11.94 9.57 -14.94
N LEU A 35 11.42 8.35 -14.94
CA LEU A 35 11.27 7.55 -16.16
C LEU A 35 9.99 7.86 -16.92
N GLY A 36 9.21 8.83 -16.46
CA GLY A 36 8.04 9.32 -17.18
C GLY A 36 6.72 8.69 -16.80
N ALA A 37 6.64 7.98 -15.67
CA ALA A 37 5.37 7.46 -15.17
C ALA A 37 4.35 8.58 -14.97
N ARG A 38 3.09 8.31 -15.30
CA ARG A 38 2.02 9.30 -15.17
C ARG A 38 1.60 9.43 -13.73
N ASP A 39 0.83 8.49 -13.21
CA ASP A 39 0.38 8.49 -11.83
C ASP A 39 0.95 7.29 -11.09
N ILE A 40 1.38 7.50 -9.86
CA ILE A 40 1.99 6.47 -9.03
C ILE A 40 1.13 6.25 -7.80
N TYR A 41 0.80 4.99 -7.56
CA TYR A 41 0.01 4.55 -6.41
C TYR A 41 0.85 3.58 -5.59
N LEU A 42 0.70 3.67 -4.27
CA LEU A 42 1.31 2.74 -3.34
C LEU A 42 0.23 1.90 -2.69
N CYS A 43 0.49 0.61 -2.49
CA CYS A 43 -0.40 -0.19 -1.68
C CYS A 43 0.40 -1.12 -0.78
N ALA A 44 -0.05 -1.26 0.46
CA ALA A 44 0.61 -2.13 1.44
C ALA A 44 -0.41 -2.68 2.42
N THR A 45 -0.13 -3.88 2.91
CA THR A 45 -1.01 -4.53 3.89
C THR A 45 -0.85 -3.88 5.27
N HIS A 46 0.39 -3.69 5.72
CA HIS A 46 0.68 -3.28 7.11
C HIS A 46 1.21 -1.85 7.21
N PRO A 47 0.38 -0.90 7.69
CA PRO A 47 0.79 0.50 7.77
C PRO A 47 1.43 0.86 9.12
N LEU A 48 2.71 0.51 9.33
CA LEU A 48 3.43 0.96 10.51
C LEU A 48 3.60 2.48 10.53
N LEU A 49 3.98 3.06 9.41
CA LEU A 49 4.16 4.50 9.23
C LEU A 49 5.06 5.10 10.32
N SER A 50 6.24 4.50 10.49
CA SER A 50 7.19 4.86 11.53
C SER A 50 7.99 6.09 11.16
N GLY A 51 8.38 6.86 12.19
CA GLY A 51 9.29 8.00 12.02
C GLY A 51 8.82 8.99 10.95
N PRO A 52 9.62 9.27 9.91
CA PRO A 52 9.31 10.27 8.90
C PRO A 52 8.39 9.79 7.78
N ALA A 53 7.73 8.63 7.93
CA ALA A 53 6.96 8.02 6.84
C ALA A 53 5.86 8.93 6.29
N VAL A 54 5.05 9.51 7.18
CA VAL A 54 3.93 10.37 6.77
C VAL A 54 4.44 11.59 5.98
N GLU A 55 5.47 12.25 6.47
CA GLU A 55 6.06 13.39 5.80
C GLU A 55 6.63 13.01 4.44
N ARG A 56 7.38 11.91 4.39
CA ARG A 56 7.98 11.42 3.13
C ARG A 56 6.93 11.10 2.08
N LEU A 57 5.86 10.39 2.49
CA LEU A 57 4.79 10.00 1.58
C LEU A 57 3.98 11.22 1.13
N SER A 58 3.74 12.17 2.03
CA SER A 58 3.01 13.39 1.70
C SER A 58 3.70 14.22 0.64
N GLU A 59 5.03 14.26 0.66
CA GLU A 59 5.84 15.05 -0.26
C GLU A 59 6.21 14.32 -1.55
N ALA A 60 6.06 12.99 -1.58
CA ALA A 60 6.47 12.18 -2.72
C ALA A 60 5.51 12.31 -3.91
N PRO A 61 5.98 12.00 -5.15
CA PRO A 61 5.13 12.04 -6.33
C PRO A 61 4.20 10.82 -6.40
N ILE A 62 3.38 10.65 -5.39
CA ILE A 62 2.43 9.56 -5.22
C ILE A 62 1.04 10.15 -5.13
N VAL A 63 0.09 9.61 -5.90
CA VAL A 63 -1.29 10.08 -5.90
C VAL A 63 -2.05 9.59 -4.67
N GLU A 64 -1.88 8.31 -4.35
CA GLU A 64 -2.63 7.69 -3.27
C GLU A 64 -1.82 6.54 -2.65
N VAL A 65 -1.96 6.39 -1.34
CA VAL A 65 -1.40 5.30 -0.56
C VAL A 65 -2.55 4.51 0.05
N ALA A 66 -2.76 3.30 -0.43
CA ALA A 66 -3.82 2.43 0.06
C ALA A 66 -3.25 1.39 1.02
N VAL A 67 -3.79 1.31 2.21
CA VAL A 67 -3.37 0.35 3.24
C VAL A 67 -4.58 -0.35 3.84
N THR A 68 -4.34 -1.42 4.58
CA THR A 68 -5.40 -2.07 5.35
C THR A 68 -5.37 -1.60 6.80
N ASN A 69 -6.34 -2.07 7.58
CA ASN A 69 -6.40 -1.78 9.01
C ASN A 69 -5.84 -2.90 9.88
N THR A 70 -4.88 -3.69 9.37
CA THR A 70 -4.18 -4.70 10.19
C THR A 70 -3.48 -4.09 11.38
N ILE A 71 -3.03 -2.84 11.23
CA ILE A 71 -2.42 -2.04 12.28
C ILE A 71 -3.22 -0.76 12.36
N TYR A 72 -3.61 -0.36 13.57
CA TYR A 72 -4.34 0.87 13.77
C TYR A 72 -3.52 2.09 13.32
N VAL A 73 -4.13 2.94 12.50
CA VAL A 73 -3.52 4.20 12.07
C VAL A 73 -4.12 5.34 12.90
N PRO A 74 -3.39 5.85 13.89
CA PRO A 74 -3.92 6.91 14.75
C PRO A 74 -4.06 8.23 14.00
N PRO A 75 -4.86 9.18 14.52
CA PRO A 75 -5.11 10.45 13.84
C PRO A 75 -3.85 11.21 13.44
N GLU A 76 -2.79 11.17 14.24
CA GLU A 76 -1.54 11.88 13.94
C GLU A 76 -0.76 11.29 12.76
N LYS A 77 -1.12 10.07 12.32
CA LYS A 77 -0.52 9.44 11.14
C LYS A 77 -1.43 9.48 9.91
N GLN A 78 -2.61 10.07 10.03
CA GLN A 78 -3.49 10.27 8.89
C GLN A 78 -2.97 11.42 8.03
N PHE A 79 -3.10 11.28 6.70
CA PHE A 79 -2.73 12.33 5.76
C PHE A 79 -3.60 12.20 4.50
N ASP A 80 -3.65 13.26 3.70
CA ASP A 80 -4.63 13.36 2.60
C ASP A 80 -4.56 12.22 1.59
N LYS A 81 -3.37 11.74 1.28
CA LYS A 81 -3.18 10.67 0.29
C LYS A 81 -3.50 9.29 0.83
N LEU A 82 -3.65 9.13 2.14
CA LEU A 82 -3.83 7.83 2.77
C LEU A 82 -5.29 7.37 2.69
N LYS A 83 -5.48 6.14 2.23
CA LYS A 83 -6.77 5.44 2.24
C LYS A 83 -6.61 4.16 3.04
N VAL A 84 -7.41 4.01 4.09
CA VAL A 84 -7.38 2.82 4.94
C VAL A 84 -8.59 1.96 4.61
N LEU A 85 -8.32 0.73 4.18
CA LEU A 85 -9.35 -0.24 3.80
C LEU A 85 -9.48 -1.30 4.89
N SER A 86 -10.71 -1.59 5.33
CA SER A 86 -10.94 -2.61 6.35
C SER A 86 -10.82 -4.02 5.76
N ILE A 87 -10.07 -4.89 6.43
CA ILE A 87 -10.01 -6.32 6.11
C ILE A 87 -10.92 -7.15 7.00
N ALA A 88 -11.74 -6.50 7.84
CA ALA A 88 -12.60 -7.19 8.80
C ALA A 88 -13.53 -8.20 8.13
N GLY A 89 -14.13 -7.83 6.99
CA GLY A 89 -15.00 -8.73 6.24
C GLY A 89 -14.30 -9.98 5.74
N LEU A 90 -13.09 -9.82 5.20
CA LEU A 90 -12.29 -10.95 4.71
C LEU A 90 -11.89 -11.87 5.86
N LEU A 91 -11.43 -11.31 6.98
CA LEU A 91 -11.07 -12.09 8.17
C LEU A 91 -12.28 -12.82 8.75
N ALA A 92 -13.43 -12.18 8.81
CA ALA A 92 -14.65 -12.81 9.29
C ALA A 92 -15.04 -14.00 8.43
N LYS A 93 -14.93 -13.89 7.12
CA LYS A 93 -15.18 -14.99 6.18
C LYS A 93 -14.18 -16.12 6.37
N ALA A 94 -12.90 -15.79 6.53
CA ALA A 94 -11.85 -16.79 6.75
C ALA A 94 -12.08 -17.57 8.04
N ILE A 95 -12.46 -16.89 9.12
CA ILE A 95 -12.79 -17.52 10.39
C ILE A 95 -14.01 -18.42 10.23
N GLY A 96 -15.06 -17.93 9.57
CA GLY A 96 -16.27 -18.70 9.30
C GLY A 96 -16.00 -19.96 8.49
N TYR A 97 -15.20 -19.84 7.44
CA TYR A 97 -14.83 -20.99 6.59
C TYR A 97 -14.00 -22.01 7.37
N THR A 98 -13.06 -21.57 8.20
CA THR A 98 -12.28 -22.45 9.05
C THR A 98 -13.17 -23.20 10.04
N HIS A 99 -14.12 -22.48 10.66
CA HIS A 99 -15.06 -23.06 11.63
C HIS A 99 -15.98 -24.11 11.00
N SER A 100 -16.40 -23.92 9.75
CA SER A 100 -17.29 -24.83 9.03
C SER A 100 -16.55 -25.81 8.11
N ASP A 101 -15.24 -25.96 8.26
CA ASP A 101 -14.38 -26.85 7.45
C ASP A 101 -14.42 -26.57 5.94
N GLN A 102 -14.71 -25.33 5.55
CA GLN A 102 -14.64 -24.91 4.16
C GLN A 102 -13.24 -24.43 3.80
N SER A 103 -12.92 -24.43 2.51
CA SER A 103 -11.62 -23.97 2.04
C SER A 103 -11.48 -22.46 2.09
N VAL A 104 -10.52 -21.97 2.85
CA VAL A 104 -10.18 -20.52 2.91
C VAL A 104 -9.68 -20.02 1.55
N SER A 105 -9.00 -20.88 0.79
CA SER A 105 -8.49 -20.47 -0.53
C SER A 105 -9.59 -20.06 -1.50
N SER A 106 -10.82 -20.54 -1.31
CA SER A 106 -11.95 -20.17 -2.16
C SER A 106 -12.29 -18.67 -2.09
N LEU A 107 -11.86 -17.98 -1.03
CA LEU A 107 -12.05 -16.52 -0.91
C LEU A 107 -11.22 -15.72 -1.91
N PHE A 108 -10.23 -16.35 -2.52
CA PHE A 108 -9.29 -15.71 -3.43
C PHE A 108 -9.42 -16.20 -4.88
N GLU A 109 -10.45 -16.96 -5.18
CA GLU A 109 -10.73 -17.48 -6.53
C GLU A 109 -11.55 -16.51 -7.37
#